data_80f450d4690d5a421cceaf088f22e767
#
_entry.id   80f450d4690d5a421cceaf088f22e767
#
_cell.length_a   1.000
_cell.length_b   1.000
_cell.length_c   1.000
_cell.angle_alpha   90.00
_cell.angle_beta   90.00
_cell.angle_gamma   90.00
#
_symmetry.space_group_name_H-M   'P 1'
#
loop_
_entity.id
_entity.type
_entity.pdbx_description
1 polymer ?
#
loop_
_entity_poly.entity_id
_entity_poly.type
_entity_poly.pdbx_seq_one_letter_code
_entity_poly.pdbx_strand_id
1 'polypeptide(L)'
;MKHLFYILAIFLLPFTVTAQQTGIRIGDVIPDISGEGPEMEKYHIQDLRGKVVLVDFWASWCPPCRAENPELVKCYETYKDAYFTKGDGFEIFSISLDSRKNDWVKAINRDNLSWKYHICDYKGWYSPICDEFGIEQIPSNFLIDLNGKILATDLRGDALEVTLKALLIKE
;
A
#
# COMPACT_ATOMS: atom_id res chain seq x y z
N MET A 1 47.34 -48.00 -24.25
CA MET A 1 46.32 -46.99 -24.46
C MET A 1 45.67 -46.75 -23.12
N LYS A 2 45.95 -45.59 -22.45
CA LYS A 2 45.42 -45.27 -21.16
C LYS A 2 44.24 -44.30 -21.40
N HIS A 3 43.00 -44.75 -21.11
CA HIS A 3 41.81 -43.90 -21.18
C HIS A 3 41.69 -43.10 -19.88
N LEU A 4 41.89 -41.79 -20.00
CA LEU A 4 41.72 -40.84 -18.88
C LEU A 4 40.23 -40.42 -18.83
N PHE A 5 39.50 -40.91 -17.83
CA PHE A 5 38.12 -40.48 -17.58
C PHE A 5 38.15 -39.16 -16.82
N TYR A 6 37.73 -38.07 -17.47
CA TYR A 6 37.45 -36.80 -16.78
C TYR A 6 36.07 -36.87 -16.11
N ILE A 7 36.05 -36.92 -14.79
CA ILE A 7 34.83 -36.78 -14.00
C ILE A 7 34.51 -35.28 -13.92
N LEU A 8 33.47 -34.86 -14.66
CA LEU A 8 32.94 -33.50 -14.58
C LEU A 8 32.10 -33.37 -13.27
N ALA A 9 32.69 -32.77 -12.23
CA ALA A 9 31.98 -32.48 -11.00
C ALA A 9 31.03 -31.30 -11.24
N ILE A 10 29.73 -31.58 -11.36
CA ILE A 10 28.69 -30.54 -11.42
C ILE A 10 28.50 -30.01 -10.00
N PHE A 11 28.99 -28.78 -9.76
CA PHE A 11 28.74 -28.05 -8.53
C PHE A 11 27.28 -27.51 -8.57
N LEU A 12 26.37 -28.23 -7.94
CA LEU A 12 25.02 -27.72 -7.64
C LEU A 12 25.12 -26.68 -6.53
N LEU A 13 25.13 -25.40 -6.90
CA LEU A 13 24.97 -24.32 -5.92
C LEU A 13 23.54 -24.37 -5.34
N PRO A 14 23.37 -24.39 -4.02
CA PRO A 14 22.05 -24.35 -3.44
C PRO A 14 21.41 -22.98 -3.74
N PHE A 15 20.33 -23.00 -4.49
CA PHE A 15 19.45 -21.84 -4.66
C PHE A 15 18.72 -21.62 -3.32
N THR A 16 19.22 -20.70 -2.49
CA THR A 16 18.50 -20.27 -1.30
C THR A 16 17.36 -19.37 -1.74
N VAL A 17 16.14 -19.92 -1.83
CA VAL A 17 14.93 -19.12 -1.91
C VAL A 17 14.72 -18.47 -0.54
N THR A 18 15.08 -17.21 -0.42
CA THR A 18 14.72 -16.41 0.75
C THR A 18 13.21 -16.18 0.70
N ALA A 19 12.44 -16.84 1.57
CA ALA A 19 11.04 -16.55 1.73
C ALA A 19 10.88 -15.07 2.13
N GLN A 20 10.07 -14.32 1.40
CA GLN A 20 9.75 -12.93 1.74
C GLN A 20 8.95 -12.93 3.03
N GLN A 21 9.45 -12.22 4.05
CA GLN A 21 8.78 -12.13 5.34
C GLN A 21 7.57 -11.19 5.23
N THR A 22 6.40 -11.68 5.63
CA THR A 22 5.20 -10.86 5.80
C THR A 22 5.26 -10.10 7.11
N GLY A 23 4.95 -8.81 7.11
CA GLY A 23 5.00 -7.96 8.29
C GLY A 23 4.71 -6.49 7.98
N ILE A 24 4.96 -5.62 8.96
CA ILE A 24 4.65 -4.18 8.89
C ILE A 24 5.90 -3.28 8.94
N ARG A 25 7.09 -3.85 8.85
CA ARG A 25 8.35 -3.09 8.84
C ARG A 25 8.76 -2.73 7.42
N ILE A 26 9.52 -1.68 7.26
CA ILE A 26 10.13 -1.35 5.97
C ILE A 26 10.95 -2.55 5.48
N GLY A 27 10.65 -2.99 4.28
CA GLY A 27 11.26 -4.16 3.66
C GLY A 27 10.45 -5.44 3.73
N ASP A 28 9.48 -5.56 4.64
CA ASP A 28 8.54 -6.69 4.69
C ASP A 28 7.51 -6.60 3.55
N VAL A 29 6.89 -7.72 3.21
CA VAL A 29 5.70 -7.72 2.36
C VAL A 29 4.49 -7.47 3.25
N ILE A 30 3.68 -6.49 2.86
CA ILE A 30 2.48 -6.09 3.60
C ILE A 30 1.52 -7.29 3.76
N PRO A 31 0.88 -7.49 4.93
CA PRO A 31 -0.18 -8.47 5.11
C PRO A 31 -1.31 -8.28 4.08
N ASP A 32 -2.08 -9.33 3.83
CA ASP A 32 -3.23 -9.23 2.93
C ASP A 32 -4.33 -8.36 3.55
N ILE A 33 -4.94 -7.52 2.73
CA ILE A 33 -6.03 -6.63 3.13
C ILE A 33 -7.18 -6.83 2.16
N SER A 34 -8.37 -7.04 2.71
CA SER A 34 -9.58 -7.04 1.90
C SER A 34 -10.75 -6.43 2.69
N GLY A 35 -11.71 -5.88 1.96
CA GLY A 35 -12.87 -5.28 2.58
C GLY A 35 -13.93 -4.86 1.57
N GLU A 36 -15.02 -4.30 2.09
CA GLU A 36 -16.14 -3.82 1.29
C GLU A 36 -16.06 -2.32 1.09
N GLY A 37 -16.29 -1.92 -0.15
CA GLY A 37 -16.39 -0.53 -0.56
C GLY A 37 -17.76 0.10 -0.31
N PRO A 38 -17.92 1.38 -0.71
CA PRO A 38 -19.17 2.13 -0.47
C PRO A 38 -20.42 1.49 -1.09
N GLU A 39 -20.30 0.80 -2.22
CA GLU A 39 -21.40 0.16 -2.93
C GLU A 39 -21.39 -1.37 -2.77
N MET A 40 -20.73 -1.86 -1.69
CA MET A 40 -20.61 -3.28 -1.33
C MET A 40 -19.75 -4.10 -2.31
N GLU A 41 -18.97 -3.46 -3.16
CA GLU A 41 -17.95 -4.08 -3.97
C GLU A 41 -16.79 -4.56 -3.07
N LYS A 42 -16.19 -5.68 -3.45
CA LYS A 42 -15.06 -6.23 -2.70
C LYS A 42 -13.75 -5.79 -3.33
N TYR A 43 -12.84 -5.32 -2.49
CA TYR A 43 -11.50 -4.91 -2.87
C TYR A 43 -10.46 -5.72 -2.09
N HIS A 44 -9.38 -6.08 -2.78
CA HIS A 44 -8.22 -6.74 -2.21
C HIS A 44 -6.97 -5.93 -2.53
N ILE A 45 -6.06 -5.80 -1.60
CA ILE A 45 -4.77 -5.12 -1.84
C ILE A 45 -3.96 -5.84 -2.94
N GLN A 46 -4.16 -7.16 -3.09
CA GLN A 46 -3.55 -7.99 -4.14
C GLN A 46 -3.94 -7.54 -5.55
N ASP A 47 -5.11 -6.91 -5.74
CA ASP A 47 -5.58 -6.41 -7.04
C ASP A 47 -4.72 -5.24 -7.56
N LEU A 48 -3.90 -4.66 -6.68
CA LEU A 48 -3.02 -3.53 -6.97
C LEU A 48 -1.55 -3.93 -7.21
N ARG A 49 -1.27 -5.23 -7.33
CA ARG A 49 0.07 -5.70 -7.71
C ARG A 49 0.48 -5.08 -9.05
N GLY A 50 1.73 -4.67 -9.15
CA GLY A 50 2.24 -3.93 -10.32
C GLY A 50 2.29 -2.42 -10.14
N LYS A 51 1.59 -1.87 -9.15
CA LYS A 51 1.54 -0.43 -8.85
C LYS A 51 2.37 -0.06 -7.60
N VAL A 52 2.71 1.22 -7.49
CA VAL A 52 3.09 1.84 -6.21
C VAL A 52 1.79 2.20 -5.49
N VAL A 53 1.61 1.74 -4.25
CA VAL A 53 0.34 1.93 -3.52
C VAL A 53 0.59 2.58 -2.16
N LEU A 54 -0.21 3.60 -1.84
CA LEU A 54 -0.33 4.12 -0.48
C LEU A 54 -1.49 3.40 0.21
N VAL A 55 -1.21 2.63 1.24
CA VAL A 55 -2.22 2.07 2.16
C VAL A 55 -2.44 3.09 3.25
N ASP A 56 -3.61 3.71 3.29
CA ASP A 56 -3.91 4.87 4.14
C ASP A 56 -5.02 4.56 5.15
N PHE A 57 -4.72 4.74 6.44
CA PHE A 57 -5.65 4.59 7.56
C PHE A 57 -6.16 5.95 8.01
N TRP A 58 -7.46 6.15 7.91
CA TRP A 58 -8.10 7.44 8.18
C TRP A 58 -9.51 7.28 8.75
N ALA A 59 -10.21 8.39 8.99
CA ALA A 59 -11.64 8.39 9.29
C ALA A 59 -12.27 9.75 8.99
N SER A 60 -13.59 9.77 8.76
CA SER A 60 -14.36 11.01 8.53
C SER A 60 -14.34 11.96 9.72
N TRP A 61 -14.22 11.42 10.91
CA TRP A 61 -14.16 12.15 12.19
C TRP A 61 -12.74 12.53 12.62
N CYS A 62 -11.70 12.24 11.81
CA CYS A 62 -10.30 12.54 12.11
C CYS A 62 -9.89 13.88 11.48
N PRO A 63 -9.80 15.01 12.24
CA PRO A 63 -9.46 16.31 11.66
C PRO A 63 -8.10 16.35 10.98
N PRO A 64 -6.99 15.77 11.55
CA PRO A 64 -5.70 15.76 10.87
C PRO A 64 -5.72 14.94 9.58
N CYS A 65 -6.45 13.81 9.53
CA CYS A 65 -6.61 13.04 8.28
C CYS A 65 -7.28 13.89 7.20
N ARG A 66 -8.36 14.58 7.57
CA ARG A 66 -9.11 15.45 6.66
C ARG A 66 -8.29 16.65 6.18
N ALA A 67 -7.34 17.11 6.97
CA ALA A 67 -6.41 18.18 6.59
C ALA A 67 -5.35 17.68 5.57
N GLU A 68 -4.97 16.40 5.59
CA GLU A 68 -4.04 15.78 4.65
C GLU A 68 -4.70 15.38 3.31
N ASN A 69 -6.01 15.13 3.27
CA ASN A 69 -6.72 14.67 2.09
C ASN A 69 -6.46 15.49 0.81
N PRO A 70 -6.41 16.86 0.83
CA PRO A 70 -6.09 17.63 -0.36
C PRO A 70 -4.72 17.29 -0.98
N GLU A 71 -3.71 17.01 -0.15
CA GLU A 71 -2.38 16.60 -0.64
C GLU A 71 -2.42 15.18 -1.21
N LEU A 72 -3.20 14.26 -0.60
CA LEU A 72 -3.40 12.92 -1.16
C LEU A 72 -4.08 13.00 -2.53
N VAL A 73 -5.13 13.83 -2.69
CA VAL A 73 -5.80 14.06 -3.97
C VAL A 73 -4.83 14.61 -5.01
N LYS A 74 -4.02 15.63 -4.64
CA LYS A 74 -3.01 16.19 -5.53
C LYS A 74 -1.98 15.15 -5.96
N CYS A 75 -1.46 14.35 -5.03
CA CYS A 75 -0.52 13.27 -5.32
C CYS A 75 -1.15 12.23 -6.24
N TYR A 76 -2.38 11.80 -5.95
CA TYR A 76 -3.10 10.82 -6.76
C TYR A 76 -3.27 11.31 -8.21
N GLU A 77 -3.83 12.50 -8.41
CA GLU A 77 -4.04 13.07 -9.74
C GLU A 77 -2.73 13.30 -10.52
N THR A 78 -1.64 13.59 -9.82
CA THR A 78 -0.33 13.82 -10.44
C THR A 78 0.35 12.52 -10.86
N TYR A 79 0.22 11.44 -10.05
CA TYR A 79 1.06 10.26 -10.17
C TYR A 79 0.33 8.98 -10.57
N LYS A 80 -1.01 8.97 -10.63
CA LYS A 80 -1.80 7.75 -10.93
C LYS A 80 -1.38 7.03 -12.21
N ASP A 81 -0.91 7.77 -13.22
CA ASP A 81 -0.47 7.24 -14.52
C ASP A 81 1.04 7.33 -14.72
N ALA A 82 1.81 7.65 -13.68
CA ALA A 82 3.25 7.81 -13.77
C ALA A 82 3.97 6.46 -13.78
N TYR A 83 5.17 6.42 -14.39
CA TYR A 83 6.03 5.25 -14.38
C TYR A 83 7.08 5.35 -13.29
N PHE A 84 7.15 4.32 -12.44
CA PHE A 84 8.08 4.26 -11.33
C PHE A 84 9.07 3.10 -11.48
N THR A 85 10.23 3.22 -10.87
CA THR A 85 11.21 2.14 -10.76
C THR A 85 10.70 0.97 -9.91
N LYS A 86 9.58 1.15 -9.20
CA LYS A 86 8.97 0.20 -8.25
C LYS A 86 7.51 -0.13 -8.53
N GLY A 87 7.01 0.20 -9.74
CA GLY A 87 5.64 -0.11 -10.17
C GLY A 87 5.13 0.85 -11.25
N ASP A 88 4.07 0.47 -11.94
CA ASP A 88 3.45 1.28 -13.00
C ASP A 88 2.16 1.91 -12.51
N GLY A 89 2.16 3.22 -12.32
CA GLY A 89 1.07 3.98 -11.75
C GLY A 89 1.10 4.02 -10.21
N PHE A 90 0.47 5.06 -9.67
CA PHE A 90 0.25 5.25 -8.24
C PHE A 90 -1.21 5.01 -7.89
N GLU A 91 -1.47 4.32 -6.78
CA GLU A 91 -2.82 4.07 -6.30
C GLU A 91 -2.91 4.31 -4.80
N ILE A 92 -4.11 4.61 -4.30
CA ILE A 92 -4.39 4.74 -2.88
C ILE A 92 -5.41 3.68 -2.49
N PHE A 93 -5.10 2.91 -1.44
CA PHE A 93 -5.99 1.94 -0.81
C PHE A 93 -6.34 2.47 0.58
N SER A 94 -7.51 3.10 0.71
CA SER A 94 -7.94 3.76 1.94
C SER A 94 -8.76 2.84 2.83
N ILE A 95 -8.37 2.74 4.08
CA ILE A 95 -9.01 1.94 5.13
C ILE A 95 -9.61 2.90 6.14
N SER A 96 -10.94 2.95 6.21
CA SER A 96 -11.63 3.86 7.13
C SER A 96 -11.94 3.21 8.46
N LEU A 97 -11.68 3.94 9.55
CA LEU A 97 -12.06 3.60 10.91
C LEU A 97 -13.43 4.21 11.30
N ASP A 98 -14.28 4.45 10.33
CA ASP A 98 -15.64 4.91 10.60
C ASP A 98 -16.53 3.77 11.15
N SER A 99 -17.50 4.13 11.98
CA SER A 99 -18.54 3.20 12.45
C SER A 99 -19.88 3.37 11.73
N ARG A 100 -19.97 4.37 10.84
CA ARG A 100 -21.21 4.69 10.11
C ARG A 100 -20.94 4.99 8.65
N LYS A 101 -21.59 4.20 7.77
CA LYS A 101 -21.44 4.31 6.32
C LYS A 101 -21.70 5.73 5.79
N ASN A 102 -22.77 6.37 6.27
CA ASN A 102 -23.16 7.68 5.75
C ASN A 102 -22.13 8.78 6.03
N ASP A 103 -21.44 8.75 7.17
CA ASP A 103 -20.42 9.74 7.51
C ASP A 103 -19.18 9.53 6.66
N TRP A 104 -18.76 8.27 6.51
CA TRP A 104 -17.65 7.87 5.65
C TRP A 104 -17.86 8.29 4.20
N VAL A 105 -18.98 7.88 3.58
CA VAL A 105 -19.29 8.21 2.17
C VAL A 105 -19.40 9.72 1.95
N LYS A 106 -20.03 10.47 2.91
CA LYS A 106 -20.07 11.92 2.82
C LYS A 106 -18.67 12.55 2.87
N ALA A 107 -17.77 11.98 3.66
CA ALA A 107 -16.41 12.48 3.76
C ALA A 107 -15.61 12.22 2.47
N ILE A 108 -15.70 11.02 1.89
CA ILE A 108 -15.11 10.69 0.58
C ILE A 108 -15.53 11.74 -0.46
N ASN A 109 -16.84 11.98 -0.59
CA ASN A 109 -17.37 12.93 -1.57
C ASN A 109 -16.96 14.37 -1.28
N ARG A 110 -17.01 14.79 -0.01
CA ARG A 110 -16.69 16.17 0.38
C ARG A 110 -15.23 16.54 0.18
N ASP A 111 -14.34 15.56 0.38
CA ASP A 111 -12.90 15.75 0.23
C ASP A 111 -12.39 15.40 -1.17
N ASN A 112 -13.30 15.03 -2.09
CA ASN A 112 -13.00 14.64 -3.46
C ASN A 112 -11.96 13.50 -3.55
N LEU A 113 -12.09 12.48 -2.70
CA LEU A 113 -11.21 11.31 -2.71
C LEU A 113 -11.56 10.45 -3.93
N SER A 114 -10.94 10.75 -5.08
CA SER A 114 -11.34 10.27 -6.42
C SER A 114 -10.87 8.86 -6.75
N TRP A 115 -9.96 8.28 -5.97
CA TRP A 115 -9.52 6.90 -6.18
C TRP A 115 -10.60 5.87 -5.85
N LYS A 116 -10.43 4.66 -6.36
CA LYS A 116 -11.45 3.62 -6.32
C LYS A 116 -11.47 2.81 -5.00
N TYR A 117 -10.31 2.57 -4.43
CA TYR A 117 -10.13 1.56 -3.39
C TYR A 117 -10.34 2.14 -1.99
N HIS A 118 -11.59 2.20 -1.58
CA HIS A 118 -12.00 2.60 -0.24
C HIS A 118 -12.67 1.41 0.43
N ILE A 119 -12.24 1.05 1.65
CA ILE A 119 -12.88 0.00 2.45
C ILE A 119 -13.20 0.48 3.86
N CYS A 120 -14.25 -0.11 4.46
CA CYS A 120 -14.62 0.11 5.85
C CYS A 120 -15.38 -1.10 6.39
N ASP A 121 -14.96 -1.62 7.54
CA ASP A 121 -15.66 -2.71 8.25
C ASP A 121 -16.62 -2.21 9.35
N TYR A 122 -16.70 -0.88 9.52
CA TYR A 122 -17.53 -0.17 10.50
C TYR A 122 -17.26 -0.50 11.97
N LYS A 123 -16.09 -1.08 12.27
CA LYS A 123 -15.70 -1.45 13.65
C LYS A 123 -14.84 -0.41 14.35
N GLY A 124 -14.44 0.66 13.65
CA GLY A 124 -13.58 1.70 14.19
C GLY A 124 -12.25 1.13 14.66
N TRP A 125 -11.83 1.48 15.86
CA TRP A 125 -10.60 0.98 16.49
C TRP A 125 -10.61 -0.53 16.80
N TYR A 126 -11.78 -1.18 16.78
CA TYR A 126 -11.91 -2.63 16.96
C TYR A 126 -11.81 -3.41 15.65
N SER A 127 -11.39 -2.78 14.57
CA SER A 127 -11.12 -3.45 13.30
C SER A 127 -9.93 -4.40 13.45
N PRO A 128 -10.07 -5.68 13.07
CA PRO A 128 -8.94 -6.61 13.05
C PRO A 128 -7.76 -6.13 12.20
N ILE A 129 -8.04 -5.30 11.19
CA ILE A 129 -6.99 -4.71 10.35
C ILE A 129 -6.13 -3.74 11.18
N CYS A 130 -6.73 -2.98 12.11
CA CYS A 130 -5.95 -2.11 13.00
C CYS A 130 -5.01 -2.92 13.90
N ASP A 131 -5.47 -4.03 14.46
CA ASP A 131 -4.65 -4.91 15.30
C ASP A 131 -3.49 -5.52 14.49
N GLU A 132 -3.79 -6.03 13.27
CA GLU A 132 -2.79 -6.66 12.41
C GLU A 132 -1.70 -5.68 11.96
N PHE A 133 -2.07 -4.42 11.72
CA PHE A 133 -1.15 -3.36 11.27
C PHE A 133 -0.58 -2.52 12.42
N GLY A 134 -0.93 -2.82 13.67
CA GLY A 134 -0.47 -2.06 14.83
C GLY A 134 -0.90 -0.60 14.80
N ILE A 135 -2.10 -0.31 14.27
CA ILE A 135 -2.61 1.07 14.14
C ILE A 135 -3.17 1.54 15.48
N GLU A 136 -2.40 2.37 16.17
CA GLU A 136 -2.78 2.98 17.45
C GLU A 136 -3.21 4.45 17.31
N GLN A 137 -2.95 5.05 16.15
CA GLN A 137 -3.31 6.43 15.82
C GLN A 137 -3.58 6.60 14.32
N ILE A 138 -4.37 7.61 13.96
CA ILE A 138 -4.59 8.05 12.59
C ILE A 138 -4.37 9.57 12.47
N PRO A 139 -3.90 10.03 11.30
CA PRO A 139 -3.59 9.27 10.09
C PRO A 139 -2.38 8.36 10.28
N SER A 140 -2.35 7.20 9.60
CA SER A 140 -1.19 6.31 9.49
C SER A 140 -1.15 5.70 8.09
N ASN A 141 0.03 5.50 7.52
CA ASN A 141 0.10 4.94 6.18
C ASN A 141 1.37 4.13 5.91
N PHE A 142 1.28 3.28 4.87
CA PHE A 142 2.37 2.48 4.34
C PHE A 142 2.44 2.69 2.83
N LEU A 143 3.61 3.05 2.30
CA LEU A 143 3.87 3.07 0.87
C LEU A 143 4.48 1.74 0.47
N ILE A 144 3.88 1.05 -0.51
CA ILE A 144 4.35 -0.26 -0.97
C ILE A 144 4.69 -0.25 -2.46
N ASP A 145 5.60 -1.15 -2.85
CA ASP A 145 6.00 -1.35 -4.24
C ASP A 145 5.07 -2.34 -4.99
N LEU A 146 5.39 -2.58 -6.26
CA LEU A 146 4.67 -3.48 -7.17
C LEU A 146 4.47 -4.91 -6.64
N ASN A 147 5.32 -5.36 -5.70
CA ASN A 147 5.25 -6.68 -5.07
C ASN A 147 4.61 -6.63 -3.68
N GLY A 148 4.17 -5.44 -3.23
CA GLY A 148 3.63 -5.20 -1.89
C GLY A 148 4.67 -5.06 -0.81
N LYS A 149 5.94 -4.82 -1.16
CA LYS A 149 7.01 -4.57 -0.21
C LYS A 149 6.91 -3.16 0.33
N ILE A 150 6.96 -2.99 1.65
CA ILE A 150 6.89 -1.70 2.32
C ILE A 150 8.16 -0.90 2.03
N LEU A 151 8.00 0.26 1.43
CA LEU A 151 9.07 1.21 1.09
C LEU A 151 9.24 2.28 2.16
N ALA A 152 8.13 2.76 2.72
CA ALA A 152 8.09 3.81 3.74
C ALA A 152 6.80 3.70 4.57
N THR A 153 6.81 4.32 5.74
CA THR A 153 5.64 4.41 6.64
C THR A 153 5.46 5.84 7.10
N ASP A 154 4.23 6.19 7.50
CA ASP A 154 3.88 7.46 8.13
C ASP A 154 4.35 8.70 7.36
N LEU A 155 4.20 8.67 6.04
CA LEU A 155 4.47 9.81 5.18
C LEU A 155 3.44 10.91 5.44
N ARG A 156 3.91 12.14 5.76
CA ARG A 156 3.08 13.30 6.08
C ARG A 156 3.50 14.52 5.25
N GLY A 157 2.51 15.38 4.94
CA GLY A 157 2.75 16.60 4.17
C GLY A 157 3.50 16.31 2.87
N ASP A 158 4.57 17.05 2.61
CA ASP A 158 5.36 16.93 1.38
C ASP A 158 6.15 15.60 1.27
N ALA A 159 6.25 14.82 2.34
CA ALA A 159 7.07 13.59 2.35
C ALA A 159 6.57 12.55 1.35
N LEU A 160 5.25 12.44 1.15
CA LEU A 160 4.68 11.54 0.14
C LEU A 160 5.11 11.96 -1.26
N GLU A 161 4.93 13.25 -1.61
CA GLU A 161 5.30 13.76 -2.93
C GLU A 161 6.81 13.62 -3.19
N VAL A 162 7.64 13.93 -2.20
CA VAL A 162 9.12 13.78 -2.29
C VAL A 162 9.49 12.31 -2.55
N THR A 163 8.86 11.39 -1.83
CA THR A 163 9.12 9.95 -1.97
C THR A 163 8.68 9.45 -3.36
N LEU A 164 7.48 9.82 -3.82
CA LEU A 164 7.00 9.44 -5.16
C LEU A 164 7.91 9.99 -6.25
N LYS A 165 8.35 11.26 -6.17
CA LYS A 165 9.31 11.84 -7.11
C LYS A 165 10.63 11.09 -7.17
N ALA A 166 11.13 10.62 -6.03
CA ALA A 166 12.37 9.85 -5.96
C ALA A 166 12.25 8.46 -6.63
N LEU A 167 11.04 7.93 -6.73
CA LEU A 167 10.76 6.63 -7.36
C LEU A 167 10.46 6.74 -8.87
N LEU A 168 10.24 7.92 -9.43
CA LEU A 168 10.00 8.10 -10.87
C LEU A 168 11.14 7.55 -11.70
N ILE A 169 10.81 6.93 -12.84
CA ILE A 169 11.79 6.63 -13.88
C ILE A 169 12.25 7.95 -14.47
N LYS A 170 13.54 8.21 -14.41
CA LYS A 170 14.13 9.38 -15.06
C LYS A 170 14.29 9.06 -16.54
N GLU A 171 13.71 9.89 -17.38
CA GLU A 171 13.97 9.89 -18.83
C GLU A 171 15.44 10.24 -19.15
#